data_8d6de559b2567e7478ac7a59a26f260b
#
_entry.id   8d6de559b2567e7478ac7a59a26f260b
#
_cell.length_a   1.000
_cell.length_b   1.000
_cell.length_c   1.000
_cell.angle_alpha   90.00
_cell.angle_beta   90.00
_cell.angle_gamma   90.00
#
_symmetry.space_group_name_H-M   'P 1'
#
loop_
_entity.id
_entity.type
_entity.pdbx_description
1 polymer ?
#
loop_
_entity_poly.entity_id
_entity_poly.type
_entity_poly.pdbx_seq_one_letter_code
_entity_poly.pdbx_strand_id
1 'polypeptide(L)'
;MLRKDYRRLERILLKEHSEEFVLHSMCTDIDYVYAFGKFRKRKGEVEGGHRRGKYYKWRGQFVDIFTIEKTSFFAAKAASTIYGNLQHLTSYIRWAWLRRPLIRLIELLCIGLIFPILRLIGLINPKGEYHYALGQGWSKHTFFMKDTMPLATAEFEGLEMPVPKDMDAYLKRVYGNWRELPTDEQIRKAIHNPEYIKEIYPNDYTTTNE
;
A
#
# COMPACT_ATOMS: atom_id res chain seq x y z
N MET A 1 7.66 1.66 -5.75
CA MET A 1 9.09 1.28 -6.02
C MET A 1 9.19 -0.16 -6.50
N LEU A 2 10.35 -0.57 -7.06
CA LEU A 2 10.57 -1.99 -7.42
C LEU A 2 10.69 -2.86 -6.16
N ARG A 3 10.18 -4.09 -6.24
CA ARG A 3 10.21 -5.03 -5.10
C ARG A 3 11.62 -5.29 -4.55
N LYS A 4 12.66 -5.31 -5.42
CA LYS A 4 14.06 -5.45 -4.97
C LYS A 4 14.52 -4.29 -4.11
N ASP A 5 14.10 -3.06 -4.48
CA ASP A 5 14.49 -1.84 -3.79
C ASP A 5 13.73 -1.71 -2.47
N TYR A 6 12.44 -2.12 -2.44
CA TYR A 6 11.69 -2.22 -1.20
C TYR A 6 12.35 -3.14 -0.18
N ARG A 7 12.83 -4.32 -0.61
CA ARG A 7 13.54 -5.25 0.30
C ARG A 7 14.83 -4.64 0.86
N ARG A 8 15.50 -3.79 0.09
CA ARG A 8 16.67 -3.05 0.56
C ARG A 8 16.27 -1.99 1.57
N LEU A 9 15.25 -1.19 1.27
CA LEU A 9 14.68 -0.19 2.16
C LEU A 9 14.20 -0.82 3.47
N GLU A 10 13.45 -1.91 3.40
CA GLU A 10 12.95 -2.66 4.56
C GLU A 10 14.10 -3.07 5.48
N ARG A 11 15.19 -3.63 4.93
CA ARG A 11 16.38 -4.00 5.71
C ARG A 11 17.06 -2.81 6.38
N ILE A 12 17.06 -1.65 5.75
CA ILE A 12 17.61 -0.42 6.32
C ILE A 12 16.72 0.04 7.48
N LEU A 13 15.43 0.20 7.22
CA LEU A 13 14.47 0.72 8.22
C LEU A 13 14.27 -0.23 9.41
N LEU A 14 14.47 -1.53 9.24
CA LEU A 14 14.44 -2.49 10.36
C LEU A 14 15.68 -2.38 11.27
N LYS A 15 16.80 -1.86 10.74
CA LYS A 15 18.01 -1.64 11.53
C LYS A 15 18.05 -0.27 12.19
N GLU A 16 17.39 0.71 11.59
CA GLU A 16 17.30 2.06 12.13
C GLU A 16 16.25 2.12 13.24
N HIS A 17 16.68 2.63 14.39
CA HIS A 17 15.79 2.87 15.52
C HIS A 17 15.42 4.36 15.54
N SER A 18 14.18 4.66 15.16
CA SER A 18 13.60 5.98 15.35
C SER A 18 12.53 5.91 16.45
N GLU A 19 12.54 6.89 17.36
CA GLU A 19 11.48 7.01 18.37
C GLU A 19 10.18 7.55 17.79
N GLU A 20 10.28 8.31 16.69
CA GLU A 20 9.13 8.95 16.06
C GLU A 20 8.48 8.08 14.98
N PHE A 21 9.28 7.40 14.16
CA PHE A 21 8.80 6.64 12.99
C PHE A 21 9.12 5.16 13.07
N VAL A 22 8.37 4.38 12.32
CA VAL A 22 8.56 2.93 12.18
C VAL A 22 8.12 2.45 10.81
N LEU A 23 8.83 1.46 10.29
CA LEU A 23 8.27 0.65 9.21
C LEU A 23 7.23 -0.29 9.78
N HIS A 24 5.96 -0.03 9.48
CA HIS A 24 4.84 -0.90 9.83
C HIS A 24 4.60 -1.88 8.70
N SER A 25 4.95 -3.13 8.90
CA SER A 25 4.87 -4.22 7.93
C SER A 25 4.58 -5.53 8.65
N MET A 26 4.36 -6.60 7.89
CA MET A 26 4.18 -7.96 8.43
C MET A 26 5.38 -8.44 9.28
N CYS A 27 6.57 -7.86 9.05
CA CYS A 27 7.77 -8.18 9.84
C CYS A 27 7.79 -7.51 11.21
N THR A 28 7.08 -6.39 11.38
CA THR A 28 7.13 -5.57 12.60
C THR A 28 5.88 -5.67 13.44
N ASP A 29 4.75 -6.07 12.83
CA ASP A 29 3.47 -6.24 13.52
C ASP A 29 2.74 -7.45 12.93
N ILE A 30 2.49 -8.45 13.78
CA ILE A 30 1.82 -9.70 13.38
C ILE A 30 0.37 -9.49 12.94
N ASP A 31 -0.29 -8.46 13.44
CA ASP A 31 -1.67 -8.13 13.07
C ASP A 31 -1.76 -7.29 11.79
N TYR A 32 -0.61 -6.81 11.26
CA TYR A 32 -0.52 -6.12 9.98
C TYR A 32 -0.39 -7.13 8.83
N VAL A 33 -1.43 -7.24 8.03
CA VAL A 33 -1.55 -8.30 7.02
C VAL A 33 -1.42 -7.82 5.57
N TYR A 34 -1.17 -6.54 5.35
CA TYR A 34 -1.00 -6.04 3.99
C TYR A 34 0.36 -6.43 3.43
N ALA A 35 0.38 -6.81 2.15
CA ALA A 35 1.60 -7.19 1.44
C ALA A 35 2.48 -5.99 1.01
N PHE A 36 2.27 -4.83 1.60
CA PHE A 36 3.07 -3.61 1.43
C PHE A 36 3.37 -3.00 2.79
N GLY A 37 4.38 -2.14 2.86
CA GLY A 37 4.75 -1.47 4.12
C GLY A 37 4.13 -0.08 4.23
N LYS A 38 4.07 0.42 5.45
CA LYS A 38 3.76 1.81 5.77
C LYS A 38 4.91 2.41 6.55
N PHE A 39 5.40 3.57 6.13
CA PHE A 39 6.24 4.39 6.97
C PHE A 39 5.32 5.22 7.85
N ARG A 40 5.36 4.97 9.17
CA ARG A 40 4.30 5.40 10.08
C ARG A 40 4.87 6.10 11.31
N LYS A 41 4.20 7.16 11.77
CA LYS A 41 4.43 7.72 13.11
C LYS A 41 4.03 6.71 14.17
N ARG A 42 4.88 6.56 15.21
CA ARG A 42 4.59 5.65 16.34
C ARG A 42 3.46 6.17 17.23
N LYS A 43 3.35 7.48 17.35
CA LYS A 43 2.32 8.17 18.16
C LYS A 43 1.19 8.66 17.25
N GLY A 44 0.05 8.96 17.84
CA GLY A 44 -1.15 9.40 17.14
C GLY A 44 -2.04 8.23 16.74
N GLU A 45 -3.27 8.54 16.35
CA GLU A 45 -4.27 7.58 15.92
C GLU A 45 -4.98 8.10 14.68
N VAL A 46 -4.72 7.46 13.55
CA VAL A 46 -5.50 7.61 12.32
C VAL A 46 -6.30 6.33 12.18
N GLU A 47 -7.55 6.35 12.63
CA GLU A 47 -8.44 5.22 12.40
C GLU A 47 -8.81 5.14 10.92
N GLY A 48 -8.19 4.23 10.21
CA GLY A 48 -8.78 3.72 8.99
C GLY A 48 -10.00 2.87 9.36
N GLY A 49 -11.15 3.04 8.68
CA GLY A 49 -12.39 2.33 8.94
C GLY A 49 -12.36 0.79 8.82
N HIS A 50 -11.20 0.20 8.89
CA HIS A 50 -11.00 -1.24 8.83
C HIS A 50 -11.08 -1.87 10.22
N ARG A 51 -11.92 -2.89 10.36
CA ARG A 51 -12.04 -3.70 11.58
C ARG A 51 -10.72 -4.10 12.20
N ARG A 52 -9.68 -4.27 11.38
CA ARG A 52 -8.37 -4.72 11.78
C ARG A 52 -7.53 -3.61 12.43
N GLY A 53 -7.75 -2.36 12.09
CA GLY A 53 -6.95 -1.22 12.58
C GLY A 53 -6.81 -1.20 14.11
N LYS A 54 -7.87 -1.63 14.84
CA LYS A 54 -7.85 -1.74 16.30
C LYS A 54 -6.82 -2.73 16.87
N TYR A 55 -6.31 -3.66 16.05
CA TYR A 55 -5.33 -4.65 16.48
C TYR A 55 -3.89 -4.23 16.19
N TYR A 56 -3.70 -3.15 15.40
CA TYR A 56 -2.37 -2.68 15.03
C TYR A 56 -1.60 -2.13 16.22
N LYS A 57 -0.30 -2.44 16.23
CA LYS A 57 0.64 -1.94 17.22
C LYS A 57 0.83 -0.43 17.12
N TRP A 58 0.80 0.12 15.90
CA TRP A 58 0.91 1.55 15.64
C TRP A 58 -0.23 2.02 14.76
N ARG A 59 -0.77 3.19 15.07
CA ARG A 59 -1.95 3.74 14.40
C ARG A 59 -1.81 5.20 13.97
N GLY A 60 -0.62 5.80 14.14
CA GLY A 60 -0.31 7.17 13.74
C GLY A 60 -0.36 7.39 12.22
N GLN A 61 -0.14 8.62 11.80
CA GLN A 61 -0.04 9.02 10.38
C GLN A 61 0.94 8.15 9.61
N PHE A 62 0.71 7.95 8.33
CA PHE A 62 1.52 7.06 7.52
C PHE A 62 1.60 7.46 6.04
N VAL A 63 2.66 6.99 5.41
CA VAL A 63 2.81 6.96 3.95
C VAL A 63 2.88 5.51 3.51
N ASP A 64 2.04 5.13 2.53
CA ASP A 64 2.04 3.79 1.97
C ASP A 64 3.24 3.59 1.04
N ILE A 65 3.92 2.44 1.18
CA ILE A 65 5.07 2.08 0.36
C ILE A 65 4.67 0.91 -0.54
N PHE A 66 4.08 1.22 -1.68
CA PHE A 66 3.69 0.20 -2.65
C PHE A 66 4.88 -0.29 -3.47
N THR A 67 4.88 -1.59 -3.73
CA THR A 67 5.88 -2.22 -4.59
C THR A 67 5.26 -2.62 -5.92
N ILE A 68 6.07 -2.56 -6.98
CA ILE A 68 5.72 -3.05 -8.31
C ILE A 68 6.68 -4.17 -8.72
N GLU A 69 6.16 -5.17 -9.40
CA GLU A 69 6.94 -6.27 -9.94
C GLU A 69 6.45 -6.68 -11.34
N LYS A 70 7.35 -7.26 -12.12
CA LYS A 70 6.99 -7.81 -13.43
C LYS A 70 6.07 -9.00 -13.22
N THR A 71 4.82 -8.88 -13.67
CA THR A 71 3.82 -9.95 -13.55
C THR A 71 2.68 -9.69 -14.53
N SER A 72 1.81 -10.66 -14.73
CA SER A 72 0.60 -10.47 -15.52
C SER A 72 -0.53 -9.90 -14.66
N PHE A 73 -1.42 -9.13 -15.28
CA PHE A 73 -2.66 -8.65 -14.63
C PHE A 73 -3.42 -9.78 -13.93
N PHE A 74 -3.52 -10.93 -14.61
CA PHE A 74 -4.27 -12.06 -14.08
C PHE A 74 -3.64 -12.63 -12.81
N ALA A 75 -2.32 -12.81 -12.80
CA ALA A 75 -1.60 -13.29 -11.62
C ALA A 75 -1.69 -12.31 -10.44
N ALA A 76 -1.53 -11.00 -10.71
CA ALA A 76 -1.67 -9.95 -9.71
C ALA A 76 -3.09 -9.93 -9.11
N LYS A 77 -4.12 -10.01 -9.97
CA LYS A 77 -5.53 -10.05 -9.55
C LYS A 77 -5.85 -11.30 -8.71
N ALA A 78 -5.45 -12.48 -9.19
CA ALA A 78 -5.68 -13.73 -8.49
C ALA A 78 -5.02 -13.74 -7.10
N ALA A 79 -3.75 -13.36 -7.03
CA ALA A 79 -3.01 -13.26 -5.77
C ALA A 79 -3.67 -12.28 -4.79
N SER A 80 -4.06 -11.10 -5.27
CA SER A 80 -4.67 -10.08 -4.43
C SER A 80 -6.05 -10.50 -3.93
N THR A 81 -6.84 -11.18 -4.77
CA THR A 81 -8.17 -11.67 -4.39
C THR A 81 -8.05 -12.80 -3.36
N ILE A 82 -7.21 -13.80 -3.62
CA ILE A 82 -7.04 -14.94 -2.72
C ILE A 82 -6.50 -14.47 -1.37
N TYR A 83 -5.38 -13.77 -1.39
CA TYR A 83 -4.73 -13.30 -0.16
C TYR A 83 -5.62 -12.32 0.62
N GLY A 84 -6.20 -11.34 -0.06
CA GLY A 84 -7.06 -10.33 0.55
C GLY A 84 -8.28 -10.94 1.23
N ASN A 85 -8.98 -11.88 0.58
CA ASN A 85 -10.14 -12.54 1.17
C ASN A 85 -9.77 -13.40 2.36
N LEU A 86 -8.69 -14.20 2.27
CA LEU A 86 -8.23 -15.02 3.39
C LEU A 86 -7.83 -14.16 4.59
N GLN A 87 -7.09 -13.08 4.34
CA GLN A 87 -6.73 -12.15 5.41
C GLN A 87 -7.93 -11.38 5.95
N HIS A 88 -8.91 -11.07 5.13
CA HIS A 88 -10.15 -10.43 5.58
C HIS A 88 -10.90 -11.31 6.58
N LEU A 89 -11.00 -12.61 6.34
CA LEU A 89 -11.64 -13.54 7.27
C LEU A 89 -11.01 -13.50 8.66
N THR A 90 -9.69 -13.32 8.76
CA THR A 90 -9.02 -13.23 10.06
C THR A 90 -9.41 -11.98 10.86
N SER A 91 -9.96 -10.94 10.23
CA SER A 91 -10.42 -9.72 10.90
C SER A 91 -11.64 -9.93 11.79
N TYR A 92 -12.40 -10.99 11.57
CA TYR A 92 -13.56 -11.35 12.38
C TYR A 92 -13.18 -12.11 13.66
N ILE A 93 -11.95 -12.62 13.74
CA ILE A 93 -11.49 -13.40 14.88
C ILE A 93 -11.01 -12.45 15.97
N ARG A 94 -11.73 -12.39 17.10
CA ARG A 94 -11.40 -11.53 18.23
C ARG A 94 -10.21 -12.03 19.05
N TRP A 95 -10.08 -13.33 19.18
CA TRP A 95 -9.06 -13.99 20.01
C TRP A 95 -7.70 -13.99 19.31
N ALA A 96 -6.72 -13.29 19.89
CA ALA A 96 -5.37 -13.18 19.34
C ALA A 96 -4.67 -14.54 19.20
N TRP A 97 -4.89 -15.46 20.14
CA TRP A 97 -4.28 -16.81 20.14
C TRP A 97 -4.73 -17.67 18.95
N LEU A 98 -5.93 -17.41 18.41
CA LEU A 98 -6.44 -18.10 17.21
C LEU A 98 -6.14 -17.30 15.94
N ARG A 99 -6.31 -15.97 15.99
CA ARG A 99 -6.11 -15.09 14.84
C ARG A 99 -4.67 -15.10 14.34
N ARG A 100 -3.69 -14.92 15.24
CA ARG A 100 -2.29 -14.77 14.86
C ARG A 100 -1.68 -16.01 14.22
N PRO A 101 -1.87 -17.24 14.72
CA PRO A 101 -1.44 -18.44 14.00
C PRO A 101 -2.07 -18.58 12.62
N LEU A 102 -3.36 -18.24 12.48
CA LEU A 102 -4.04 -18.29 11.18
C LEU A 102 -3.47 -17.26 10.19
N ILE A 103 -3.17 -16.03 10.65
CA ILE A 103 -2.46 -15.04 9.83
C ILE A 103 -1.15 -15.63 9.32
N ARG A 104 -0.34 -16.22 10.17
CA ARG A 104 0.96 -16.81 9.80
C ARG A 104 0.81 -17.98 8.84
N LEU A 105 -0.20 -18.81 9.04
CA LEU A 105 -0.49 -19.91 8.11
C LEU A 105 -0.86 -19.37 6.71
N ILE A 106 -1.72 -18.37 6.64
CA ILE A 106 -2.10 -17.71 5.36
C ILE A 106 -0.87 -17.08 4.70
N GLU A 107 -0.03 -16.38 5.45
CA GLU A 107 1.22 -15.80 4.94
C GLU A 107 2.16 -16.89 4.40
N LEU A 108 2.35 -17.97 5.12
CA LEU A 108 3.18 -19.09 4.70
C LEU A 108 2.66 -19.70 3.38
N LEU A 109 1.38 -19.98 3.30
CA LEU A 109 0.77 -20.58 2.12
C LEU A 109 0.75 -19.61 0.93
N CYS A 110 0.32 -18.37 1.14
CA CYS A 110 0.20 -17.42 0.04
C CYS A 110 1.56 -16.86 -0.37
N ILE A 111 2.31 -16.29 0.56
CA ILE A 111 3.57 -15.59 0.27
C ILE A 111 4.71 -16.58 0.07
N GLY A 112 4.73 -17.67 0.86
CA GLY A 112 5.78 -18.68 0.79
C GLY A 112 5.63 -19.66 -0.35
N LEU A 113 4.41 -20.03 -0.76
CA LEU A 113 4.17 -21.06 -1.76
C LEU A 113 3.48 -20.51 -3.02
N ILE A 114 2.30 -19.91 -2.90
CA ILE A 114 1.48 -19.51 -4.06
C ILE A 114 2.13 -18.37 -4.85
N PHE A 115 2.61 -17.32 -4.18
CA PHE A 115 3.19 -16.16 -4.86
C PHE A 115 4.48 -16.48 -5.62
N PRO A 116 5.41 -17.30 -5.14
CA PRO A 116 6.53 -17.76 -5.95
C PRO A 116 6.11 -18.43 -7.26
N ILE A 117 5.11 -19.31 -7.21
CA ILE A 117 4.57 -19.99 -8.42
C ILE A 117 3.96 -18.97 -9.37
N LEU A 118 3.11 -18.06 -8.86
CA LEU A 118 2.50 -17.01 -9.68
C LEU A 118 3.55 -16.06 -10.29
N ARG A 119 4.66 -15.80 -9.60
CA ARG A 119 5.78 -15.03 -10.15
C ARG A 119 6.46 -15.74 -11.31
N LEU A 120 6.69 -17.04 -11.21
CA LEU A 120 7.26 -17.82 -12.32
C LEU A 120 6.36 -17.75 -13.56
N ILE A 121 5.05 -17.91 -13.36
CA ILE A 121 4.06 -17.75 -14.44
C ILE A 121 4.08 -16.31 -14.97
N GLY A 122 4.18 -15.32 -14.10
CA GLY A 122 4.22 -13.90 -14.45
C GLY A 122 5.47 -13.48 -15.22
N LEU A 123 6.57 -14.24 -15.15
CA LEU A 123 7.75 -13.99 -15.97
C LEU A 123 7.49 -14.22 -17.47
N ILE A 124 6.52 -15.07 -17.80
CA ILE A 124 6.04 -15.30 -19.17
C ILE A 124 5.04 -14.18 -19.52
N ASN A 125 5.48 -12.94 -19.39
CA ASN A 125 4.68 -11.78 -19.77
C ASN A 125 5.30 -11.10 -20.99
N PRO A 126 4.80 -11.38 -22.23
CA PRO A 126 5.39 -10.85 -23.46
C PRO A 126 5.24 -9.33 -23.58
N LYS A 127 4.28 -8.73 -22.86
CA LYS A 127 4.03 -7.28 -22.90
C LYS A 127 4.99 -6.49 -22.01
N GLY A 128 5.79 -7.14 -21.17
CA GLY A 128 6.73 -6.46 -20.27
C GLY A 128 6.06 -5.56 -19.23
N GLU A 129 4.81 -5.86 -18.89
CA GLU A 129 4.01 -5.09 -17.94
C GLU A 129 4.48 -5.31 -16.49
N TYR A 130 4.35 -4.26 -15.70
CA TYR A 130 4.51 -4.31 -14.24
C TYR A 130 3.18 -3.97 -13.60
N HIS A 131 2.90 -4.64 -12.51
CA HIS A 131 1.73 -4.39 -11.68
C HIS A 131 2.15 -4.21 -10.23
N TYR A 132 1.24 -3.76 -9.39
CA TYR A 132 1.47 -3.83 -7.94
C TYR A 132 1.79 -5.27 -7.56
N ALA A 133 2.72 -5.43 -6.64
CA ALA A 133 3.20 -6.74 -6.24
C ALA A 133 2.05 -7.61 -5.68
N LEU A 134 2.21 -8.91 -5.81
CA LEU A 134 1.21 -9.89 -5.45
C LEU A 134 0.68 -9.67 -4.04
N GLY A 135 -0.64 -9.65 -3.88
CA GLY A 135 -1.31 -9.45 -2.60
C GLY A 135 -1.60 -8.01 -2.19
N GLN A 136 -1.20 -7.01 -2.99
CA GLN A 136 -1.40 -5.58 -2.62
C GLN A 136 -2.79 -5.00 -2.96
N GLY A 137 -3.62 -5.72 -3.68
CA GLY A 137 -5.02 -5.34 -3.92
C GLY A 137 -5.31 -4.45 -5.13
N TRP A 138 -4.36 -3.66 -5.63
CA TRP A 138 -4.56 -2.75 -6.78
C TRP A 138 -4.10 -3.34 -8.10
N SER A 139 -4.63 -4.50 -8.45
CA SER A 139 -4.21 -5.24 -9.66
C SER A 139 -4.55 -4.54 -10.98
N LYS A 140 -5.45 -3.56 -10.98
CA LYS A 140 -5.91 -2.86 -12.21
C LYS A 140 -4.89 -1.88 -12.80
N HIS A 141 -3.90 -1.44 -12.03
CA HIS A 141 -2.90 -0.50 -12.52
C HIS A 141 -1.75 -1.23 -13.20
N THR A 142 -1.41 -0.80 -14.42
CA THR A 142 -0.32 -1.32 -15.23
C THR A 142 0.77 -0.27 -15.37
N PHE A 143 2.02 -0.66 -15.17
CA PHE A 143 3.18 0.21 -15.27
C PHE A 143 4.15 -0.32 -16.31
N PHE A 144 4.85 0.58 -17.02
CA PHE A 144 5.92 0.22 -17.94
C PHE A 144 7.22 0.86 -17.50
N MET A 145 8.29 0.06 -17.47
CA MET A 145 9.60 0.56 -17.06
C MET A 145 10.13 1.67 -17.96
N LYS A 146 9.81 1.64 -19.25
CA LYS A 146 10.19 2.70 -20.20
C LYS A 146 9.67 4.09 -19.83
N ASP A 147 8.50 4.14 -19.19
CA ASP A 147 7.84 5.39 -18.77
C ASP A 147 8.26 5.79 -17.33
N THR A 148 8.78 4.82 -16.57
CA THR A 148 9.13 5.03 -15.17
C THR A 148 10.63 5.26 -14.97
N MET A 149 11.48 4.59 -15.73
CA MET A 149 12.94 4.59 -15.53
C MET A 149 13.72 5.09 -16.79
N PRO A 150 14.88 5.74 -16.59
CA PRO A 150 15.44 6.20 -15.31
C PRO A 150 14.54 7.26 -14.68
N LEU A 151 14.59 7.41 -13.37
CA LEU A 151 13.81 8.46 -12.70
C LEU A 151 14.26 9.84 -13.18
N ALA A 152 13.31 10.74 -13.38
CA ALA A 152 13.53 12.17 -13.53
C ALA A 152 13.45 12.87 -12.17
N THR A 153 13.70 14.15 -12.13
CA THR A 153 13.54 15.00 -10.95
C THR A 153 12.49 16.07 -11.24
N ALA A 154 11.63 16.32 -10.28
CA ALA A 154 10.68 17.43 -10.31
C ALA A 154 10.64 18.13 -8.95
N GLU A 155 10.37 19.41 -8.98
CA GLU A 155 10.17 20.20 -7.75
C GLU A 155 8.76 19.96 -7.20
N PHE A 156 8.69 19.69 -5.90
CA PHE A 156 7.43 19.62 -5.16
C PHE A 156 7.61 20.30 -3.79
N GLU A 157 6.85 21.37 -3.57
CA GLU A 157 6.89 22.17 -2.34
C GLU A 157 8.32 22.65 -1.96
N GLY A 158 9.09 23.08 -2.95
CA GLY A 158 10.49 23.55 -2.75
C GLY A 158 11.52 22.43 -2.59
N LEU A 159 11.11 21.16 -2.74
CA LEU A 159 12.01 20.01 -2.68
C LEU A 159 12.17 19.34 -4.04
N GLU A 160 13.40 19.01 -4.41
CA GLU A 160 13.64 18.16 -5.58
C GLU A 160 13.33 16.70 -5.25
N MET A 161 12.32 16.16 -5.94
CA MET A 161 11.84 14.80 -5.70
C MET A 161 12.04 13.92 -6.94
N PRO A 162 12.45 12.65 -6.75
CA PRO A 162 12.52 11.69 -7.85
C PRO A 162 11.11 11.33 -8.32
N VAL A 163 10.88 11.48 -9.63
CA VAL A 163 9.59 11.19 -10.27
C VAL A 163 9.77 10.20 -11.42
N PRO A 164 8.70 9.55 -11.92
CA PRO A 164 8.77 8.76 -13.14
C PRO A 164 9.31 9.57 -14.32
N LYS A 165 10.07 8.92 -15.20
CA LYS A 165 10.64 9.53 -16.41
C LYS A 165 9.61 10.26 -17.25
N ASP A 166 8.48 9.62 -17.51
CA ASP A 166 7.32 10.20 -18.16
C ASP A 166 6.18 10.29 -17.12
N MET A 167 6.17 11.41 -16.41
CA MET A 167 5.20 11.67 -15.35
C MET A 167 3.77 11.75 -15.90
N ASP A 168 3.58 12.32 -17.10
CA ASP A 168 2.26 12.44 -17.70
C ASP A 168 1.67 11.08 -18.05
N ALA A 169 2.44 10.23 -18.73
CA ALA A 169 2.02 8.88 -19.06
C ALA A 169 1.75 8.05 -17.78
N TYR A 170 2.55 8.23 -16.73
CA TYR A 170 2.36 7.57 -15.45
C TYR A 170 1.05 8.01 -14.78
N LEU A 171 0.85 9.32 -14.61
CA LEU A 171 -0.33 9.88 -13.96
C LEU A 171 -1.61 9.56 -14.72
N LYS A 172 -1.58 9.63 -16.06
CA LYS A 172 -2.71 9.27 -16.91
C LYS A 172 -3.14 7.81 -16.72
N ARG A 173 -2.19 6.89 -16.51
CA ARG A 173 -2.53 5.47 -16.24
C ARG A 173 -3.13 5.24 -14.87
N VAL A 174 -2.66 5.99 -13.87
CA VAL A 174 -3.11 5.81 -12.48
C VAL A 174 -4.43 6.56 -12.23
N TYR A 175 -4.55 7.78 -12.73
CA TYR A 175 -5.66 8.68 -12.41
C TYR A 175 -6.56 9.04 -13.59
N GLY A 176 -6.25 8.59 -14.81
CA GLY A 176 -7.00 8.97 -16.00
C GLY A 176 -6.72 10.42 -16.39
N ASN A 177 -7.74 11.27 -16.47
CA ASN A 177 -7.57 12.71 -16.76
C ASN A 177 -7.12 13.47 -15.51
N TRP A 178 -5.88 13.25 -15.08
CA TRP A 178 -5.34 13.75 -13.83
C TRP A 178 -5.19 15.29 -13.77
N ARG A 179 -5.32 15.98 -14.91
CA ARG A 179 -5.30 17.46 -14.97
C ARG A 179 -6.65 18.09 -14.64
N GLU A 180 -7.72 17.32 -14.67
CA GLU A 180 -9.02 17.78 -14.23
C GLU A 180 -9.16 17.64 -12.71
N LEU A 181 -9.57 18.70 -12.06
CA LEU A 181 -9.91 18.63 -10.64
C LEU A 181 -11.14 17.74 -10.46
N PRO A 182 -11.14 16.88 -9.43
CA PRO A 182 -12.32 16.09 -9.14
C PRO A 182 -13.50 16.99 -8.76
N THR A 183 -14.70 16.55 -9.08
CA THR A 183 -15.93 17.26 -8.66
C THR A 183 -16.10 17.12 -7.14
N ASP A 184 -16.87 18.07 -6.53
CA ASP A 184 -17.17 18.00 -5.09
C ASP A 184 -17.79 16.67 -4.67
N GLU A 185 -18.59 16.05 -5.53
CA GLU A 185 -19.17 14.74 -5.29
C GLU A 185 -18.11 13.64 -5.27
N GLN A 186 -17.12 13.70 -6.17
CA GLN A 186 -16.00 12.77 -6.19
C GLN A 186 -15.10 12.95 -4.97
N ILE A 187 -14.86 14.22 -4.57
CA ILE A 187 -14.10 14.54 -3.35
C ILE A 187 -14.81 13.97 -2.13
N ARG A 188 -16.11 14.21 -1.96
CA ARG A 188 -16.90 13.70 -0.83
C ARG A 188 -16.91 12.17 -0.77
N LYS A 189 -16.98 11.49 -1.92
CA LYS A 189 -16.89 10.01 -1.99
C LYS A 189 -15.49 9.47 -1.67
N ALA A 190 -14.45 10.26 -1.93
CA ALA A 190 -13.05 9.87 -1.69
C ALA A 190 -12.61 10.13 -0.24
N ILE A 191 -13.24 11.08 0.45
CA ILE A 191 -12.96 11.34 1.86
C ILE A 191 -13.47 10.15 2.69
N HIS A 192 -12.53 9.34 3.11
CA HIS A 192 -12.81 8.30 4.11
C HIS A 192 -13.09 9.00 5.44
N ASN A 193 -14.33 8.98 5.86
CA ASN A 193 -14.92 9.50 7.08
C ASN A 193 -14.10 10.60 7.81
N PRO A 194 -14.53 11.89 7.72
CA PRO A 194 -13.79 13.03 8.29
C PRO A 194 -13.56 12.91 9.81
N GLU A 195 -14.36 12.12 10.54
CA GLU A 195 -14.14 11.88 11.97
C GLU A 195 -12.77 11.25 12.27
N TYR A 196 -12.18 10.52 11.31
CA TYR A 196 -10.86 9.90 11.47
C TYR A 196 -9.68 10.86 11.28
N ILE A 197 -9.96 12.09 10.85
CA ILE A 197 -8.93 13.10 10.56
C ILE A 197 -8.95 14.23 11.62
N LYS A 198 -9.89 14.23 12.55
CA LYS A 198 -10.04 15.26 13.59
C LYS A 198 -8.77 15.55 14.39
N GLU A 199 -7.96 14.51 14.62
CA GLU A 199 -6.70 14.65 15.38
C GLU A 199 -5.57 15.28 14.53
N ILE A 200 -5.69 15.24 13.20
CA ILE A 200 -4.65 15.69 12.28
C ILE A 200 -4.80 17.18 11.98
N TYR A 201 -6.03 17.66 11.84
CA TYR A 201 -6.37 19.04 11.51
C TYR A 201 -7.55 19.53 12.37
N PRO A 202 -7.33 19.75 13.67
CA PRO A 202 -8.42 20.16 14.55
C PRO A 202 -9.06 21.50 14.18
N ASN A 203 -8.36 22.35 13.41
CA ASN A 203 -8.81 23.69 13.01
C ASN A 203 -9.33 23.78 11.56
N ASP A 204 -9.03 22.80 10.69
CA ASP A 204 -9.42 22.86 9.27
C ASP A 204 -10.76 22.19 8.98
N TYR A 205 -11.29 21.43 9.93
CA TYR A 205 -12.61 20.80 9.88
C TYR A 205 -13.64 21.53 10.74
N THR A 206 -13.73 22.84 10.63
CA THR A 206 -14.99 23.50 10.94
C THR A 206 -15.98 23.08 9.88
N THR A 207 -16.78 22.11 10.21
CA THR A 207 -17.99 21.73 9.48
C THR A 207 -18.77 22.97 9.14
N THR A 208 -18.72 23.42 7.91
CA THR A 208 -19.80 24.20 7.33
C THR A 208 -20.98 23.26 7.13
N ASN A 209 -21.65 22.95 8.25
CA ASN A 209 -23.04 22.55 8.25
C ASN A 209 -23.84 23.83 8.48
N GLU A 210 -24.18 24.52 7.42
CA GLU A 210 -25.35 25.37 7.29
C GLU A 210 -26.08 24.99 6.01
#